data_d469e941ec3e1382a7bccb85f04282d4
#
_entry.id   d469e941ec3e1382a7bccb85f04282d4
#
_cell.length_a   1.000
_cell.length_b   1.000
_cell.length_c   1.000
_cell.angle_alpha   90.00
_cell.angle_beta   90.00
_cell.angle_gamma   90.00
#
_symmetry.space_group_name_H-M   'P 1'
#
loop_
_entity.id
_entity.type
_entity.pdbx_description
1 polymer ?
#
loop_
_entity_poly.entity_id
_entity_poly.type
_entity_poly.pdbx_seq_one_letter_code
_entity_poly.pdbx_strand_id
1 'polypeptide(L)'
;MKFGTKVIIALALLANLWFVSSCNNGPKRELWLDEVYKDSCFVQDWGIPQINQSVVWTPLTVNGVVYERGIGAHSISRMLYDLGGKAVSVSGLVGADDNNLYAGKLQFKIIGDKKELWKSGVMQKGDPVKEFNVNLSGIDKVLLLVEECGDGIMYDHADWLNVKFVTRGEIIPIPAWPKPVAKEKYILTPEAPETPRINNPLVYLSLIHISEPTRHLR
;
A
#
# COMPACT_ATOMS: atom_id res chain seq x y z
N MET A 1 -23.07 52.08 64.24
CA MET A 1 -22.73 52.02 62.81
C MET A 1 -21.49 51.13 62.66
N LYS A 2 -21.64 49.91 62.17
CA LYS A 2 -20.49 49.01 61.83
C LYS A 2 -20.67 48.57 60.38
N PHE A 3 -19.78 49.03 59.55
CA PHE A 3 -19.69 48.60 58.13
C PHE A 3 -18.98 47.27 58.07
N GLY A 4 -19.66 46.26 57.61
CA GLY A 4 -19.07 44.94 57.33
C GLY A 4 -18.54 44.86 55.87
N THR A 5 -17.25 44.76 55.74
CA THR A 5 -16.56 44.57 54.46
C THR A 5 -16.70 43.13 54.05
N LYS A 6 -17.44 42.86 52.97
CA LYS A 6 -17.50 41.52 52.34
C LYS A 6 -16.28 41.38 51.43
N VAL A 7 -15.37 40.52 51.80
CA VAL A 7 -14.27 40.11 50.92
C VAL A 7 -14.82 39.04 49.98
N ILE A 8 -14.87 39.35 48.69
CA ILE A 8 -15.19 38.41 47.63
C ILE A 8 -13.86 37.73 47.23
N ILE A 9 -13.68 36.48 47.61
CA ILE A 9 -12.58 35.69 47.12
C ILE A 9 -13.00 35.11 45.78
N ALA A 10 -12.45 35.67 44.69
CA ALA A 10 -12.58 35.12 43.35
C ALA A 10 -11.57 33.96 43.24
N LEU A 11 -12.06 32.72 43.30
CA LEU A 11 -11.29 31.53 42.93
C LEU A 11 -11.14 31.54 41.37
N ALA A 12 -9.99 31.96 40.89
CA ALA A 12 -9.61 31.73 39.53
C ALA A 12 -9.18 30.26 39.36
N LEU A 13 -10.07 29.42 38.85
CA LEU A 13 -9.74 28.09 38.38
C LEU A 13 -8.91 28.23 37.10
N LEU A 14 -7.59 28.24 37.24
CA LEU A 14 -6.66 28.03 36.16
C LEU A 14 -6.75 26.57 35.73
N ALA A 15 -7.63 26.30 34.74
CA ALA A 15 -7.58 25.07 33.99
C ALA A 15 -6.29 25.03 33.19
N ASN A 16 -5.26 24.43 33.76
CA ASN A 16 -4.06 24.05 33.02
C ASN A 16 -4.47 23.02 31.97
N LEU A 17 -4.82 23.47 30.76
CA LEU A 17 -4.81 22.61 29.59
C LEU A 17 -3.35 22.23 29.35
N TRP A 18 -2.96 21.10 29.90
CA TRP A 18 -1.77 20.43 29.47
C TRP A 18 -2.06 19.92 28.05
N PHE A 19 -1.68 20.72 27.04
CA PHE A 19 -1.42 20.17 25.73
C PHE A 19 -0.25 19.18 25.90
N VAL A 20 -0.60 17.92 26.07
CA VAL A 20 0.35 16.83 25.88
C VAL A 20 0.65 16.82 24.39
N SER A 21 1.54 17.72 23.97
CA SER A 21 2.25 17.55 22.72
C SER A 21 3.01 16.24 22.89
N SER A 22 2.46 15.16 22.36
CA SER A 22 3.13 13.88 22.29
C SER A 22 4.36 14.09 21.39
N CYS A 23 5.43 14.61 22.00
CA CYS A 23 6.73 14.65 21.36
C CYS A 23 7.12 13.19 21.12
N ASN A 24 7.00 12.77 19.88
CA ASN A 24 7.35 11.46 19.38
C ASN A 24 8.87 11.30 19.36
N ASN A 25 9.51 11.39 20.57
CA ASN A 25 10.94 11.47 20.78
C ASN A 25 11.63 10.11 20.91
N GLY A 26 10.95 9.01 20.60
CA GLY A 26 11.56 7.69 20.56
C GLY A 26 12.69 7.62 19.52
N PRO A 27 13.65 6.70 19.70
CA PRO A 27 14.70 6.48 18.70
C PRO A 27 14.07 6.08 17.35
N LYS A 28 14.62 6.62 16.28
CA LYS A 28 14.24 6.19 14.93
C LYS A 28 14.76 4.78 14.69
N ARG A 29 13.93 3.95 14.07
CA ARG A 29 14.30 2.62 13.56
C ARG A 29 13.86 2.47 12.12
N GLU A 30 14.52 1.62 11.41
CA GLU A 30 14.19 1.24 10.05
C GLU A 30 13.46 -0.10 10.07
N LEU A 31 12.41 -0.22 9.27
CA LEU A 31 11.63 -1.45 9.09
C LEU A 31 11.44 -1.67 7.58
N TRP A 32 11.79 -2.84 7.11
CA TRP A 32 11.58 -3.19 5.72
C TRP A 32 10.14 -3.64 5.46
N LEU A 33 9.62 -3.34 4.28
CA LEU A 33 8.25 -3.69 3.90
C LEU A 33 8.00 -5.20 3.95
N ASP A 34 8.96 -5.99 3.48
CA ASP A 34 8.92 -7.46 3.49
C ASP A 34 8.91 -8.04 4.90
N GLU A 35 9.46 -7.33 5.91
CA GLU A 35 9.44 -7.75 7.32
C GLU A 35 8.12 -7.40 8.02
N VAL A 36 7.49 -6.29 7.65
CA VAL A 36 6.22 -5.85 8.25
C VAL A 36 5.00 -6.33 7.47
N TYR A 37 5.20 -6.97 6.31
CA TYR A 37 4.14 -7.52 5.50
C TYR A 37 3.36 -8.62 6.23
N LYS A 38 2.04 -8.62 6.05
CA LYS A 38 1.13 -9.70 6.44
C LYS A 38 0.06 -9.86 5.38
N ASP A 39 -0.34 -11.09 5.08
CA ASP A 39 -1.38 -11.37 4.09
C ASP A 39 -2.67 -10.62 4.36
N SER A 40 -3.01 -10.40 5.62
CA SER A 40 -4.21 -9.67 6.03
C SER A 40 -4.21 -8.20 5.62
N CYS A 41 -3.05 -7.57 5.43
CA CYS A 41 -2.96 -6.17 5.03
C CYS A 41 -2.96 -5.96 3.53
N PHE A 42 -3.01 -7.04 2.76
CA PHE A 42 -2.91 -7.01 1.31
C PHE A 42 -4.19 -7.52 0.63
N VAL A 43 -4.57 -6.86 -0.44
CA VAL A 43 -5.63 -7.29 -1.35
C VAL A 43 -5.19 -6.98 -2.77
N GLN A 44 -5.37 -7.94 -3.68
CA GLN A 44 -5.17 -7.72 -5.12
C GLN A 44 -6.18 -8.51 -5.95
N ASP A 45 -6.36 -8.10 -7.19
CA ASP A 45 -7.36 -8.68 -8.07
C ASP A 45 -6.89 -9.98 -8.73
N TRP A 46 -5.59 -10.18 -8.91
CA TRP A 46 -5.03 -11.38 -9.51
C TRP A 46 -3.76 -11.86 -8.80
N GLY A 47 -3.60 -13.19 -8.71
CA GLY A 47 -2.43 -13.82 -8.12
C GLY A 47 -2.34 -13.67 -6.59
N ILE A 48 -1.20 -14.03 -6.04
CA ILE A 48 -0.87 -13.91 -4.62
C ILE A 48 0.40 -13.09 -4.51
N PRO A 49 0.43 -12.02 -3.69
CA PRO A 49 1.64 -11.24 -3.48
C PRO A 49 2.77 -12.13 -2.94
N GLN A 50 3.98 -11.87 -3.38
CA GLN A 50 5.13 -12.65 -2.99
C GLN A 50 6.16 -11.77 -2.27
N ILE A 51 6.72 -12.30 -1.17
CA ILE A 51 7.84 -11.69 -0.47
C ILE A 51 9.13 -12.05 -1.20
N ASN A 52 9.91 -11.04 -1.59
CA ASN A 52 11.23 -11.19 -2.25
C ASN A 52 11.19 -11.98 -3.56
N GLN A 53 10.03 -12.06 -4.16
CA GLN A 53 9.81 -12.67 -5.48
C GLN A 53 8.73 -11.87 -6.21
N SER A 54 8.71 -11.99 -7.54
CA SER A 54 7.62 -11.44 -8.35
C SER A 54 6.31 -12.21 -8.10
N VAL A 55 5.19 -11.66 -8.50
CA VAL A 55 3.87 -12.30 -8.36
C VAL A 55 3.80 -13.69 -9.02
N VAL A 56 4.70 -14.02 -9.92
CA VAL A 56 4.82 -15.32 -10.60
C VAL A 56 6.00 -16.17 -10.11
N TRP A 57 6.47 -15.91 -8.88
CA TRP A 57 7.53 -16.69 -8.18
C TRP A 57 8.90 -16.70 -8.87
N THR A 58 9.23 -15.70 -9.62
CA THR A 58 10.57 -15.47 -10.20
C THR A 58 11.29 -14.37 -9.40
N PRO A 59 12.59 -14.20 -9.57
CA PRO A 59 13.28 -13.06 -8.96
C PRO A 59 12.64 -11.74 -9.37
N LEU A 60 12.51 -10.80 -8.42
CA LEU A 60 12.09 -9.43 -8.71
C LEU A 60 13.05 -8.83 -9.71
N THR A 61 12.59 -8.53 -10.92
CA THR A 61 13.46 -8.05 -12.00
C THR A 61 12.80 -6.89 -12.74
N VAL A 62 13.45 -5.74 -12.75
CA VAL A 62 12.96 -4.55 -13.45
C VAL A 62 14.06 -3.98 -14.35
N ASN A 63 13.76 -3.83 -15.62
CA ASN A 63 14.68 -3.33 -16.63
C ASN A 63 16.06 -4.03 -16.61
N GLY A 64 16.02 -5.38 -16.48
CA GLY A 64 17.20 -6.25 -16.46
C GLY A 64 17.97 -6.28 -15.12
N VAL A 65 17.52 -5.54 -14.11
CA VAL A 65 18.16 -5.53 -12.79
C VAL A 65 17.37 -6.38 -11.80
N VAL A 66 18.06 -7.30 -11.13
CA VAL A 66 17.49 -8.19 -10.09
C VAL A 66 17.57 -7.49 -8.73
N TYR A 67 16.50 -7.59 -7.96
CA TYR A 67 16.39 -7.06 -6.60
C TYR A 67 16.13 -8.19 -5.60
N GLU A 68 16.84 -8.15 -4.47
CA GLU A 68 16.77 -9.21 -3.44
C GLU A 68 15.61 -9.02 -2.49
N ARG A 69 15.13 -7.78 -2.31
CA ARG A 69 14.08 -7.43 -1.35
C ARG A 69 12.93 -6.69 -2.00
N GLY A 70 11.72 -7.09 -1.67
CA GLY A 70 10.53 -6.40 -2.12
C GLY A 70 9.26 -7.22 -1.98
N ILE A 71 8.19 -6.69 -2.54
CA ILE A 71 6.90 -7.37 -2.66
C ILE A 71 6.50 -7.36 -4.12
N GLY A 72 6.44 -8.55 -4.72
CA GLY A 72 5.85 -8.73 -6.04
C GLY A 72 4.33 -8.74 -5.92
N ALA A 73 3.69 -7.92 -6.72
CA ALA A 73 2.26 -7.65 -6.71
C ALA A 73 1.70 -7.62 -8.13
N HIS A 74 0.39 -7.47 -8.23
CA HIS A 74 -0.32 -7.27 -9.50
C HIS A 74 -1.32 -6.13 -9.36
N SER A 75 -1.62 -5.39 -10.41
CA SER A 75 -2.71 -4.43 -10.35
C SER A 75 -4.07 -5.17 -10.37
N ILE A 76 -5.10 -4.71 -9.70
CA ILE A 76 -5.09 -3.63 -8.73
C ILE A 76 -4.72 -4.20 -7.37
N SER A 77 -3.74 -3.62 -6.69
CA SER A 77 -3.34 -4.11 -5.36
C SER A 77 -3.27 -3.00 -4.32
N ARG A 78 -3.50 -3.38 -3.06
CA ARG A 78 -3.55 -2.48 -1.91
C ARG A 78 -2.89 -3.10 -0.71
N MET A 79 -1.95 -2.37 -0.09
CA MET A 79 -1.40 -2.70 1.22
C MET A 79 -1.69 -1.55 2.18
N LEU A 80 -2.26 -1.84 3.35
CA LEU A 80 -2.70 -0.82 4.30
C LEU A 80 -2.02 -1.02 5.66
N TYR A 81 -1.45 0.08 6.18
CA TYR A 81 -0.75 0.10 7.47
C TYR A 81 -1.28 1.22 8.36
N ASP A 82 -1.43 0.91 9.66
CA ASP A 82 -1.63 1.90 10.72
C ASP A 82 -0.24 2.32 11.24
N LEU A 83 0.02 3.60 11.19
CA LEU A 83 1.29 4.21 11.59
C LEU A 83 1.17 4.92 12.95
N GLY A 84 -0.07 5.19 13.40
CA GLY A 84 -0.38 5.94 14.62
C GLY A 84 0.38 7.27 14.72
N GLY A 85 0.60 7.95 13.61
CA GLY A 85 1.35 9.20 13.53
C GLY A 85 2.85 9.09 13.87
N LYS A 86 3.40 7.86 13.99
CA LYS A 86 4.78 7.62 14.47
C LYS A 86 5.79 7.39 13.36
N ALA A 87 5.34 7.18 12.13
CA ALA A 87 6.23 7.09 10.98
C ALA A 87 6.80 8.45 10.61
N VAL A 88 8.05 8.43 10.16
CA VAL A 88 8.78 9.63 9.70
C VAL A 88 8.75 9.68 8.18
N SER A 89 9.08 8.57 7.51
CA SER A 89 9.12 8.48 6.06
C SER A 89 8.97 7.04 5.59
N VAL A 90 8.64 6.89 4.32
CA VAL A 90 8.78 5.65 3.55
C VAL A 90 9.58 5.97 2.29
N SER A 91 10.53 5.10 1.96
CA SER A 91 11.36 5.24 0.76
C SER A 91 11.57 3.89 0.10
N GLY A 92 11.87 3.89 -1.18
CA GLY A 92 12.12 2.68 -1.96
C GLY A 92 12.08 2.93 -3.45
N LEU A 93 11.96 1.86 -4.21
CA LEU A 93 11.84 1.86 -5.65
C LEU A 93 10.55 1.14 -6.05
N VAL A 94 10.04 1.45 -7.23
CA VAL A 94 8.93 0.71 -7.85
C VAL A 94 9.24 0.45 -9.32
N GLY A 95 8.69 -0.64 -9.86
CA GLY A 95 8.85 -0.97 -11.26
C GLY A 95 7.80 -1.95 -11.78
N ALA A 96 7.58 -1.95 -13.08
CA ALA A 96 6.87 -3.02 -13.76
C ALA A 96 7.83 -4.18 -13.97
N ASP A 97 7.45 -5.39 -13.50
CA ASP A 97 8.31 -6.57 -13.54
C ASP A 97 8.57 -7.05 -14.99
N ASP A 98 9.79 -7.52 -15.25
CA ASP A 98 10.22 -7.99 -16.57
C ASP A 98 9.53 -9.29 -17.01
N ASN A 99 8.88 -10.02 -16.11
CA ASN A 99 8.07 -11.18 -16.45
C ASN A 99 6.72 -10.84 -17.12
N ASN A 100 6.37 -9.58 -17.20
CA ASN A 100 5.26 -9.17 -18.04
C ASN A 100 5.52 -9.58 -19.49
N LEU A 101 4.64 -10.40 -20.09
CA LEU A 101 4.78 -10.82 -21.48
C LEU A 101 4.51 -9.67 -22.44
N TYR A 102 3.62 -8.75 -22.06
CA TYR A 102 3.25 -7.57 -22.83
C TYR A 102 3.40 -6.32 -21.94
N ALA A 103 3.32 -5.15 -22.55
CA ALA A 103 3.44 -3.87 -21.87
C ALA A 103 2.09 -3.44 -21.26
N GLY A 104 1.65 -4.14 -20.22
CA GLY A 104 0.56 -3.67 -19.35
C GLY A 104 0.95 -2.34 -18.70
N LYS A 105 -0.02 -1.45 -18.50
CA LYS A 105 0.21 -0.11 -17.95
C LYS A 105 -0.29 -0.01 -16.54
N LEU A 106 0.61 0.19 -15.62
CA LEU A 106 0.31 0.31 -14.20
C LEU A 106 0.86 1.60 -13.59
N GLN A 107 0.37 1.96 -12.42
CA GLN A 107 0.84 3.12 -11.67
C GLN A 107 0.88 2.80 -10.19
N PHE A 108 1.96 3.22 -9.54
CA PHE A 108 2.08 3.13 -8.08
C PHE A 108 1.65 4.44 -7.43
N LYS A 109 0.97 4.33 -6.27
CA LYS A 109 0.61 5.48 -5.44
C LYS A 109 0.87 5.21 -3.97
N ILE A 110 1.21 6.26 -3.25
CA ILE A 110 1.28 6.27 -1.79
C ILE A 110 0.26 7.28 -1.30
N ILE A 111 -0.70 6.80 -0.52
CA ILE A 111 -1.83 7.60 -0.01
C ILE A 111 -1.76 7.61 1.51
N GLY A 112 -1.64 8.78 2.12
CA GLY A 112 -1.66 8.97 3.56
C GLY A 112 -2.94 9.68 3.99
N ASP A 113 -3.70 9.12 4.95
CA ASP A 113 -4.94 9.68 5.46
C ASP A 113 -5.91 10.18 4.37
N LYS A 114 -6.07 9.36 3.30
CA LYS A 114 -6.90 9.64 2.12
C LYS A 114 -6.34 10.68 1.14
N LYS A 115 -5.13 11.22 1.37
CA LYS A 115 -4.47 12.18 0.49
C LYS A 115 -3.38 11.46 -0.32
N GLU A 116 -3.35 11.69 -1.64
CA GLU A 116 -2.23 11.25 -2.47
C GLU A 116 -0.97 12.02 -2.07
N LEU A 117 0.04 11.29 -1.60
CA LEU A 117 1.32 11.84 -1.18
C LEU A 117 2.36 11.72 -2.29
N TRP A 118 2.26 10.67 -3.09
CA TRP A 118 3.18 10.39 -4.19
C TRP A 118 2.53 9.46 -5.22
N LYS A 119 2.97 9.57 -6.48
CA LYS A 119 2.66 8.64 -7.57
C LYS A 119 3.83 8.50 -8.54
N SER A 120 3.97 7.32 -9.10
CA SER A 120 4.99 7.03 -10.11
C SER A 120 4.69 7.67 -11.48
N GLY A 121 3.41 7.98 -11.77
CA GLY A 121 2.92 8.08 -13.14
C GLY A 121 2.85 6.71 -13.80
N VAL A 122 2.41 6.65 -15.04
CA VAL A 122 2.28 5.40 -15.79
C VAL A 122 3.64 4.75 -15.97
N MET A 123 3.70 3.45 -15.76
CA MET A 123 4.87 2.59 -15.95
C MET A 123 4.46 1.33 -16.72
N GLN A 124 5.41 0.77 -17.46
CA GLN A 124 5.25 -0.49 -18.19
C GLN A 124 6.58 -1.26 -18.19
N LYS A 125 6.55 -2.51 -18.62
CA LYS A 125 7.76 -3.32 -18.79
C LYS A 125 8.83 -2.57 -19.61
N GLY A 126 10.06 -2.64 -19.13
CA GLY A 126 11.22 -1.99 -19.75
C GLY A 126 11.45 -0.54 -19.31
N ASP A 127 10.51 0.05 -18.58
CA ASP A 127 10.76 1.35 -17.95
C ASP A 127 11.77 1.20 -16.81
N PRO A 128 12.63 2.19 -16.58
CA PRO A 128 13.50 2.17 -15.40
C PRO A 128 12.68 2.28 -14.12
N VAL A 129 13.21 1.72 -13.02
CA VAL A 129 12.62 1.91 -11.69
C VAL A 129 12.42 3.37 -11.38
N LYS A 130 11.39 3.68 -10.59
CA LYS A 130 11.18 5.02 -10.03
C LYS A 130 11.42 5.01 -8.53
N GLU A 131 12.25 5.91 -8.09
CA GLU A 131 12.54 6.13 -6.67
C GLU A 131 11.46 6.99 -6.03
N PHE A 132 11.18 6.71 -4.77
CA PHE A 132 10.34 7.56 -3.93
C PHE A 132 10.93 7.74 -2.55
N ASN A 133 10.67 8.92 -1.97
CA ASN A 133 10.94 9.22 -0.57
C ASN A 133 9.84 10.15 -0.08
N VAL A 134 8.93 9.60 0.72
CA VAL A 134 7.70 10.27 1.13
C VAL A 134 7.72 10.55 2.62
N ASN A 135 7.48 11.80 3.00
CA ASN A 135 7.33 12.19 4.39
C ASN A 135 5.98 11.68 4.93
N LEU A 136 6.03 10.92 6.02
CA LEU A 136 4.87 10.36 6.71
C LEU A 136 4.63 10.99 8.10
N SER A 137 5.30 12.09 8.42
CA SER A 137 5.15 12.75 9.72
C SER A 137 3.71 13.21 9.93
N GLY A 138 3.06 12.71 11.00
CA GLY A 138 1.67 13.03 11.32
C GLY A 138 0.63 12.23 10.55
N ILE A 139 1.04 11.28 9.71
CA ILE A 139 0.11 10.39 8.99
C ILE A 139 -0.25 9.21 9.90
N ASP A 140 -1.53 8.99 10.10
CA ASP A 140 -2.04 7.87 10.90
C ASP A 140 -2.08 6.58 10.08
N LYS A 141 -2.49 6.63 8.81
CA LYS A 141 -2.61 5.46 7.95
C LYS A 141 -2.00 5.70 6.59
N VAL A 142 -1.28 4.70 6.09
CA VAL A 142 -0.74 4.72 4.73
C VAL A 142 -1.26 3.54 3.92
N LEU A 143 -1.66 3.83 2.69
CA LEU A 143 -2.02 2.85 1.67
C LEU A 143 -0.96 2.89 0.57
N LEU A 144 -0.35 1.75 0.31
CA LEU A 144 0.47 1.49 -0.86
C LEU A 144 -0.42 0.83 -1.92
N LEU A 145 -0.53 1.44 -3.08
CA LEU A 145 -1.52 1.11 -4.11
C LEU A 145 -0.83 0.89 -5.46
N VAL A 146 -1.22 -0.16 -6.17
CA VAL A 146 -0.95 -0.31 -7.60
C VAL A 146 -2.29 -0.23 -8.33
N GLU A 147 -2.37 0.63 -9.33
CA GLU A 147 -3.56 0.81 -10.19
C GLU A 147 -3.24 0.38 -11.62
N GLU A 148 -4.25 -0.11 -12.33
CA GLU A 148 -4.24 -0.21 -13.78
C GLU A 148 -4.39 1.19 -14.42
N CYS A 149 -4.01 1.36 -15.67
CA CYS A 149 -4.00 2.65 -16.34
C CYS A 149 -4.87 2.73 -17.60
N GLY A 150 -6.02 2.01 -17.59
CA GLY A 150 -7.06 2.11 -18.60
C GLY A 150 -6.95 1.09 -19.73
N ASP A 151 -6.04 0.13 -19.64
CA ASP A 151 -5.89 -1.00 -20.57
C ASP A 151 -6.24 -2.36 -19.93
N GLY A 152 -6.80 -2.33 -18.70
CA GLY A 152 -7.13 -3.49 -17.90
C GLY A 152 -5.94 -3.98 -17.07
N ILE A 153 -6.09 -5.14 -16.43
CA ILE A 153 -5.10 -5.66 -15.50
C ILE A 153 -4.14 -6.69 -16.12
N MET A 154 -4.25 -6.98 -17.40
CA MET A 154 -3.44 -8.03 -18.02
C MET A 154 -1.97 -7.62 -18.10
N TYR A 155 -1.10 -8.47 -17.52
CA TYR A 155 0.35 -8.25 -17.49
C TYR A 155 0.79 -7.02 -16.68
N ASP A 156 0.06 -6.75 -15.61
CA ASP A 156 0.38 -5.66 -14.68
C ASP A 156 1.17 -6.17 -13.47
N HIS A 157 2.19 -6.99 -13.71
CA HIS A 157 3.09 -7.42 -12.64
C HIS A 157 3.90 -6.22 -12.16
N ALA A 158 3.89 -6.00 -10.86
CA ALA A 158 4.36 -4.78 -10.23
C ALA A 158 5.23 -5.10 -9.01
N ASP A 159 6.35 -4.43 -8.87
CA ASP A 159 7.28 -4.67 -7.78
C ASP A 159 7.47 -3.43 -6.91
N TRP A 160 7.24 -3.60 -5.60
CA TRP A 160 7.69 -2.69 -4.56
C TRP A 160 9.09 -3.15 -4.10
N LEU A 161 10.14 -2.41 -4.43
CA LEU A 161 11.53 -2.82 -4.31
C LEU A 161 12.25 -2.04 -3.22
N ASN A 162 12.99 -2.73 -2.34
CA ASN A 162 13.79 -2.11 -1.29
C ASN A 162 13.02 -1.06 -0.48
N VAL A 163 11.74 -1.32 -0.22
CA VAL A 163 10.88 -0.37 0.49
C VAL A 163 11.16 -0.42 1.98
N LYS A 164 11.40 0.76 2.56
CA LYS A 164 11.79 0.92 3.94
C LYS A 164 11.02 2.06 4.60
N PHE A 165 10.46 1.78 5.77
CA PHE A 165 9.90 2.77 6.67
C PHE A 165 10.94 3.25 7.68
N VAL A 166 10.97 4.53 7.94
CA VAL A 166 11.62 5.11 9.13
C VAL A 166 10.53 5.47 10.12
N THR A 167 10.59 4.92 11.33
CA THR A 167 9.54 5.09 12.34
C THR A 167 10.11 5.31 13.73
N ARG A 168 9.31 5.92 14.63
CA ARG A 168 9.54 6.03 16.08
C ARG A 168 8.64 5.11 16.90
N GLY A 169 7.82 4.29 16.25
CA GLY A 169 6.88 3.36 16.86
C GLY A 169 6.66 2.14 16.00
N GLU A 170 5.66 1.36 16.32
CA GLU A 170 5.26 0.20 15.53
C GLU A 170 4.53 0.63 14.26
N ILE A 171 4.68 -0.18 13.22
CA ILE A 171 3.88 -0.14 12.00
C ILE A 171 3.01 -1.39 12.02
N ILE A 172 1.71 -1.21 12.04
CA ILE A 172 0.76 -2.30 12.21
C ILE A 172 0.09 -2.58 10.87
N PRO A 173 0.31 -3.77 10.27
CA PRO A 173 -0.48 -4.20 9.13
C PRO A 173 -1.95 -4.30 9.52
N ILE A 174 -2.82 -3.61 8.80
CA ILE A 174 -4.26 -3.65 9.07
C ILE A 174 -5.01 -4.19 7.86
N PRO A 175 -6.14 -4.89 8.05
CA PRO A 175 -6.88 -5.47 6.94
C PRO A 175 -7.20 -4.44 5.87
N ALA A 176 -6.67 -4.65 4.67
CA ALA A 176 -7.01 -3.84 3.51
C ALA A 176 -8.44 -4.13 3.01
N TRP A 177 -8.98 -5.27 3.39
CA TRP A 177 -10.31 -5.78 3.09
C TRP A 177 -11.14 -5.92 4.39
N PRO A 178 -12.44 -5.65 4.37
CA PRO A 178 -13.34 -5.10 3.33
C PRO A 178 -13.57 -3.61 3.50
N LYS A 179 -12.62 -2.85 4.09
CA LYS A 179 -12.87 -1.47 4.46
C LYS A 179 -13.03 -0.55 3.26
N PRO A 180 -14.10 0.25 3.26
CA PRO A 180 -14.56 1.03 2.12
C PRO A 180 -13.73 2.26 1.77
N VAL A 181 -12.51 2.43 2.31
CA VAL A 181 -11.63 3.50 1.84
C VAL A 181 -11.41 3.41 0.31
N ALA A 182 -11.60 2.21 -0.23
CA ALA A 182 -11.57 1.94 -1.66
C ALA A 182 -12.95 1.97 -2.35
N LYS A 183 -14.06 1.88 -1.60
CA LYS A 183 -15.39 1.74 -2.21
C LYS A 183 -15.82 2.92 -3.08
N GLU A 184 -15.30 4.10 -2.83
CA GLU A 184 -15.77 5.28 -3.53
C GLU A 184 -14.97 5.65 -4.78
N LYS A 185 -13.77 5.10 -4.95
CA LYS A 185 -12.88 5.53 -6.04
C LYS A 185 -12.27 4.38 -6.87
N TYR A 186 -12.30 3.15 -6.37
CA TYR A 186 -11.62 2.01 -6.97
C TYR A 186 -12.53 0.79 -7.15
N ILE A 187 -13.83 0.98 -7.07
CA ILE A 187 -14.75 -0.02 -7.61
C ILE A 187 -14.54 0.03 -9.11
N LEU A 188 -14.15 -1.09 -9.68
CA LEU A 188 -14.38 -1.38 -11.07
C LEU A 188 -15.78 -0.87 -11.40
N THR A 189 -15.90 -0.04 -12.42
CA THR A 189 -17.20 0.48 -12.84
C THR A 189 -18.18 -0.68 -12.94
N PRO A 190 -19.47 -0.48 -12.62
CA PRO A 190 -20.48 -1.54 -12.66
C PRO A 190 -20.57 -2.31 -13.99
N GLU A 191 -19.93 -1.81 -15.03
CA GLU A 191 -19.84 -2.40 -16.36
C GLU A 191 -18.71 -3.42 -16.54
N ALA A 192 -17.74 -3.47 -15.60
CA ALA A 192 -16.77 -4.56 -15.63
C ALA A 192 -17.50 -5.85 -15.21
N PRO A 193 -17.48 -6.91 -16.05
CA PRO A 193 -18.05 -8.20 -15.62
C PRO A 193 -17.42 -8.55 -14.29
N GLU A 194 -18.23 -8.98 -13.32
CA GLU A 194 -17.74 -9.48 -12.03
C GLU A 194 -16.79 -10.65 -12.30
N THR A 195 -15.52 -10.33 -12.55
CA THR A 195 -14.51 -11.38 -12.53
C THR A 195 -14.48 -11.90 -11.11
N PRO A 196 -14.73 -13.21 -10.91
CA PRO A 196 -14.67 -13.80 -9.58
C PRO A 196 -13.34 -13.40 -8.98
N ARG A 197 -13.34 -12.80 -7.79
CA ARG A 197 -12.12 -12.48 -7.06
C ARG A 197 -11.43 -13.78 -6.74
N ILE A 198 -10.49 -14.17 -7.57
CA ILE A 198 -9.79 -15.45 -7.44
C ILE A 198 -8.65 -15.22 -6.46
N ASN A 199 -8.99 -15.22 -5.17
CA ASN A 199 -7.99 -15.28 -4.10
C ASN A 199 -7.43 -16.71 -3.92
N ASN A 200 -7.81 -17.65 -4.79
CA ASN A 200 -7.36 -19.03 -4.72
C ASN A 200 -6.70 -19.43 -6.06
N PRO A 201 -5.38 -19.64 -6.09
CA PRO A 201 -4.65 -20.00 -7.30
C PRO A 201 -5.15 -21.32 -7.92
N LEU A 202 -5.71 -22.22 -7.12
CA LEU A 202 -6.26 -23.48 -7.63
C LEU A 202 -7.50 -23.28 -8.50
N VAL A 203 -8.31 -22.25 -8.19
CA VAL A 203 -9.50 -21.92 -9.01
C VAL A 203 -9.07 -21.31 -10.34
N TYR A 204 -8.01 -20.49 -10.32
CA TYR A 204 -7.46 -19.90 -11.55
C TYR A 204 -6.91 -20.96 -12.51
N LEU A 205 -6.15 -21.94 -12.00
CA LEU A 205 -5.65 -23.05 -12.81
C LEU A 205 -6.79 -23.86 -13.46
N SER A 206 -7.89 -24.05 -12.75
CA SER A 206 -9.06 -24.76 -13.30
C SER A 206 -9.74 -23.99 -14.44
N LEU A 207 -9.77 -22.66 -14.38
CA LEU A 207 -10.35 -21.83 -15.45
C LEU A 207 -9.47 -21.77 -16.70
N ILE A 208 -8.15 -21.78 -16.56
CA ILE A 208 -7.24 -21.85 -17.70
C ILE A 208 -7.39 -23.20 -18.45
N HIS A 209 -7.58 -24.30 -17.71
CA HIS A 209 -7.79 -25.62 -18.32
C HIS A 209 -9.10 -25.74 -19.10
N ILE A 210 -10.13 -24.98 -18.74
CA ILE A 210 -11.44 -24.98 -19.44
C ILE A 210 -11.37 -24.21 -20.76
N SER A 211 -10.42 -23.29 -20.92
CA SER A 211 -10.31 -22.44 -22.11
C SER A 211 -9.34 -22.97 -23.19
N GLU A 212 -8.65 -24.08 -22.98
CA GLU A 212 -7.87 -24.70 -24.05
C GLU A 212 -8.80 -25.40 -25.06
N PRO A 213 -8.82 -24.97 -26.34
CA PRO A 213 -9.54 -25.71 -27.35
C PRO A 213 -8.87 -27.06 -27.54
N THR A 214 -9.62 -28.12 -27.36
CA THR A 214 -9.20 -29.48 -27.73
C THR A 214 -8.66 -29.50 -29.15
N ARG A 215 -7.33 -29.59 -29.31
CA ARG A 215 -6.70 -29.91 -30.58
C ARG A 215 -7.12 -31.32 -30.92
N HIS A 216 -8.09 -31.44 -31.81
CA HIS A 216 -8.31 -32.69 -32.49
C HIS A 216 -7.11 -33.01 -33.35
N LEU A 217 -6.27 -33.96 -32.88
CA LEU A 217 -5.31 -34.63 -33.74
C LEU A 217 -6.10 -35.47 -34.74
N ARG A 218 -5.98 -35.11 -35.99
CA ARG A 218 -6.24 -36.03 -37.11
C ARG A 218 -4.92 -36.56 -37.63
#